data_74de5fcc84e09ea1ae9d68137d7c38c4
#
_entry.id   74de5fcc84e09ea1ae9d68137d7c38c4
#
_cell.length_a   1.000
_cell.length_b   1.000
_cell.length_c   1.000
_cell.angle_alpha   90.00
_cell.angle_beta   90.00
_cell.angle_gamma   90.00
#
_symmetry.space_group_name_H-M   'P 1'
#
loop_
_entity.id
_entity.type
_entity.pdbx_description
1 polymer ?
#
loop_
_entity_poly.entity_id
_entity_poly.type
_entity_poly.pdbx_seq_one_letter_code
_entity_poly.pdbx_strand_id
1 'polypeptide(L)'
;MAEVFLYVEYQISKDFETLNIEEINHAMKQNEGLISKTWLSGVNTKTLGGFYQFDSCENAQKYIDTFLIPGIPTYGNLIVRLYDGEIVATASKDMNSPYFTKA
;
A
#
# COMPACT_ATOMS: atom_id res chain seq x y z
N MET A 1 -15.20 11.24 6.34
CA MET A 1 -14.49 10.65 5.21
C MET A 1 -13.94 9.30 5.58
N ALA A 2 -14.27 8.30 4.78
CA ALA A 2 -13.84 6.95 5.07
C ALA A 2 -12.37 6.78 4.68
N GLU A 3 -11.56 6.37 5.64
CA GLU A 3 -10.18 6.01 5.35
C GLU A 3 -10.12 4.55 4.96
N VAL A 4 -9.32 4.26 3.94
CA VAL A 4 -9.15 2.92 3.42
C VAL A 4 -7.67 2.59 3.39
N PHE A 5 -7.33 1.41 3.84
CA PHE A 5 -5.97 0.91 3.76
C PHE A 5 -5.88 -0.15 2.70
N LEU A 6 -4.75 -0.16 2.01
CA LEU A 6 -4.45 -1.17 0.99
C LEU A 6 -3.16 -1.88 1.39
N TYR A 7 -3.22 -3.20 1.46
CA TYR A 7 -2.05 -4.02 1.69
C TYR A 7 -1.70 -4.78 0.43
N VAL A 8 -0.44 -4.71 0.02
CA VAL A 8 0.07 -5.39 -1.17
C VAL A 8 1.31 -6.17 -0.78
N GLU A 9 1.38 -7.41 -1.24
CA GLU A 9 2.56 -8.25 -1.05
C GLU A 9 2.75 -9.13 -2.28
N TYR A 10 3.99 -9.28 -2.72
CA TYR A 10 4.32 -10.18 -3.81
C TYR A 10 5.75 -10.67 -3.69
N GLN A 11 6.06 -11.77 -4.35
CA GLN A 11 7.40 -12.30 -4.40
C GLN A 11 8.22 -11.59 -5.49
N ILE A 12 9.48 -11.34 -5.21
CA ILE A 12 10.37 -10.65 -6.13
C ILE A 12 11.74 -11.33 -6.08
N SER A 13 12.39 -11.44 -7.24
CA SER A 13 13.71 -12.05 -7.34
C SER A 13 14.86 -11.07 -7.21
N LYS A 14 14.55 -9.77 -7.23
CA LYS A 14 15.57 -8.71 -7.16
C LYS A 14 15.63 -8.14 -5.74
N ASP A 15 16.80 -7.67 -5.37
CA ASP A 15 16.95 -6.97 -4.10
C ASP A 15 16.33 -5.59 -4.18
N PHE A 16 15.75 -5.13 -3.08
CA PHE A 16 15.10 -3.83 -3.01
C PHE A 16 16.04 -2.71 -3.46
N GLU A 17 17.30 -2.79 -3.05
CA GLU A 17 18.30 -1.76 -3.34
C GLU A 17 18.58 -1.59 -4.84
N THR A 18 18.22 -2.58 -5.65
CA THR A 18 18.44 -2.51 -7.11
C THR A 18 17.29 -1.81 -7.84
N LEU A 19 16.21 -1.47 -7.13
CA LEU A 19 15.06 -0.82 -7.72
C LEU A 19 15.24 0.69 -7.74
N ASN A 20 14.73 1.33 -8.78
CA ASN A 20 14.71 2.79 -8.84
C ASN A 20 13.49 3.31 -8.07
N ILE A 21 13.59 3.34 -6.75
CA ILE A 21 12.47 3.65 -5.87
C ILE A 21 12.02 5.11 -6.04
N GLU A 22 12.95 6.03 -6.27
CA GLU A 22 12.59 7.43 -6.45
C GLU A 22 11.66 7.62 -7.65
N GLU A 23 11.95 6.97 -8.76
CA GLU A 23 11.12 7.04 -9.96
C GLU A 23 9.78 6.35 -9.74
N ILE A 24 9.79 5.19 -9.09
CA ILE A 24 8.57 4.45 -8.77
C ILE A 24 7.67 5.28 -7.86
N ASN A 25 8.24 5.87 -6.81
CA ASN A 25 7.49 6.73 -5.90
C ASN A 25 6.88 7.92 -6.61
N HIS A 26 7.63 8.54 -7.50
CA HIS A 26 7.13 9.70 -8.25
C HIS A 26 5.89 9.33 -9.08
N ALA A 27 5.97 8.21 -9.80
CA ALA A 27 4.83 7.73 -10.58
C ALA A 27 3.64 7.37 -9.69
N MET A 28 3.93 6.74 -8.55
CA MET A 28 2.90 6.33 -7.61
C MET A 28 2.13 7.50 -7.04
N LYS A 29 2.83 8.60 -6.73
CA LYS A 29 2.23 9.81 -6.18
C LYS A 29 1.26 10.49 -7.11
N GLN A 30 1.27 10.17 -8.40
CA GLN A 30 0.33 10.75 -9.36
C GLN A 30 -1.06 10.13 -9.24
N ASN A 31 -1.23 9.10 -8.46
CA ASN A 31 -2.52 8.44 -8.31
C ASN A 31 -3.41 9.20 -7.34
N GLU A 32 -4.63 9.50 -7.80
CA GLU A 32 -5.60 10.27 -7.04
C GLU A 32 -5.96 9.56 -5.73
N GLY A 33 -6.00 10.33 -4.65
CA GLY A 33 -6.44 9.83 -3.35
C GLY A 33 -5.39 9.11 -2.54
N LEU A 34 -4.21 8.88 -3.07
CA LEU A 34 -3.12 8.27 -2.30
C LEU A 34 -2.61 9.27 -1.25
N ILE A 35 -2.73 8.89 0.01
CA ILE A 35 -2.29 9.73 1.12
C ILE A 35 -0.85 9.37 1.53
N SER A 36 -0.57 8.08 1.68
CA SER A 36 0.75 7.62 2.09
C SER A 36 0.98 6.18 1.68
N LYS A 37 2.24 5.82 1.60
CA LYS A 37 2.65 4.43 1.42
C LYS A 37 3.84 4.14 2.32
N THR A 38 3.80 3.01 3.00
CA THR A 38 4.93 2.47 3.72
C THR A 38 5.41 1.24 2.97
N TRP A 39 6.65 1.27 2.50
CA TRP A 39 7.25 0.13 1.83
C TRP A 39 7.50 -1.00 2.83
N LEU A 40 7.27 -2.24 2.39
CA LEU A 40 7.47 -3.42 3.22
C LEU A 40 8.41 -4.38 2.50
N SER A 41 9.46 -4.78 3.18
CA SER A 41 10.39 -5.79 2.67
C SER A 41 10.41 -6.93 3.66
N GLY A 42 10.19 -8.15 3.19
CA GLY A 42 10.09 -9.31 4.05
C GLY A 42 11.41 -9.63 4.75
N VAL A 43 11.32 -10.06 6.01
CA VAL A 43 12.48 -10.48 6.77
C VAL A 43 12.83 -11.91 6.36
N ASN A 44 14.02 -12.07 5.76
CA ASN A 44 14.51 -13.37 5.29
C ASN A 44 13.58 -14.04 4.28
N THR A 45 12.82 -13.24 3.53
CA THR A 45 11.98 -13.74 2.45
C THR A 45 12.22 -12.88 1.22
N LYS A 46 11.81 -13.37 0.07
CA LYS A 46 11.93 -12.61 -1.17
C LYS A 46 10.59 -11.94 -1.48
N THR A 47 10.05 -11.21 -0.48
CA THR A 47 8.78 -10.52 -0.64
C THR A 47 8.97 -9.02 -0.56
N LEU A 48 8.16 -8.31 -1.33
CA LEU A 48 8.12 -6.86 -1.35
C LEU A 48 6.67 -6.45 -1.37
N GLY A 49 6.38 -5.30 -0.83
CA GLY A 49 5.01 -4.81 -0.86
C GLY A 49 4.89 -3.43 -0.25
N GLY A 50 3.70 -3.13 0.18
CA GLY A 50 3.43 -1.84 0.77
C GLY A 50 2.14 -1.81 1.55
N PHE A 51 2.09 -0.88 2.48
CA PHE A 51 0.90 -0.57 3.23
C PHE A 51 0.52 0.88 2.88
N TYR A 52 -0.65 1.03 2.28
CA TYR A 52 -1.07 2.32 1.72
C TYR A 52 -2.26 2.86 2.47
N GLN A 53 -2.37 4.19 2.50
CA GLN A 53 -3.57 4.86 2.97
C GLN A 53 -4.16 5.65 1.82
N PHE A 54 -5.45 5.45 1.56
CA PHE A 54 -6.20 6.17 0.53
C PHE A 54 -7.36 6.92 1.15
N ASP A 55 -7.82 7.96 0.46
CA ASP A 55 -8.95 8.77 0.93
C ASP A 55 -10.30 8.11 0.70
N SER A 56 -10.36 7.11 -0.20
CA SER A 56 -11.62 6.42 -0.50
C SER A 56 -11.35 5.04 -1.10
N CYS A 57 -12.33 4.18 -0.97
CA CYS A 57 -12.29 2.85 -1.58
C CYS A 57 -12.24 2.95 -3.11
N GLU A 58 -12.94 3.91 -3.69
CA GLU A 58 -12.94 4.12 -5.13
C GLU A 58 -11.55 4.42 -5.65
N ASN A 59 -10.85 5.34 -5.01
CA ASN A 59 -9.50 5.72 -5.44
C ASN A 59 -8.50 4.59 -5.20
N ALA A 60 -8.65 3.84 -4.12
CA ALA A 60 -7.80 2.68 -3.87
C ALA A 60 -8.00 1.62 -4.96
N GLN A 61 -9.25 1.35 -5.32
CA GLN A 61 -9.54 0.36 -6.35
C GLN A 61 -9.04 0.83 -7.72
N LYS A 62 -9.18 2.11 -8.01
CA LYS A 62 -8.67 2.69 -9.26
C LYS A 62 -7.15 2.50 -9.36
N TYR A 63 -6.43 2.75 -8.26
CA TYR A 63 -4.99 2.54 -8.21
C TYR A 63 -4.64 1.07 -8.48
N ILE A 64 -5.37 0.16 -7.88
CA ILE A 64 -5.15 -1.28 -8.09
C ILE A 64 -5.31 -1.62 -9.57
N ASP A 65 -6.40 -1.18 -10.18
CA ASP A 65 -6.76 -1.56 -11.54
C ASP A 65 -5.90 -0.91 -12.62
N THR A 66 -5.52 0.35 -12.42
CA THR A 66 -4.86 1.12 -13.47
C THR A 66 -3.35 1.24 -13.28
N PHE A 67 -2.85 1.09 -12.07
CA PHE A 67 -1.42 1.26 -11.80
C PHE A 67 -0.78 -0.03 -11.27
N LEU A 68 -1.32 -0.57 -10.18
CA LEU A 68 -0.68 -1.69 -9.49
C LEU A 68 -0.64 -2.96 -10.33
N ILE A 69 -1.80 -3.43 -10.75
CA ILE A 69 -1.88 -4.70 -11.48
C ILE A 69 -1.15 -4.63 -12.83
N PRO A 70 -1.34 -3.58 -13.65
CA PRO A 70 -0.59 -3.49 -14.91
C PRO A 70 0.92 -3.37 -14.70
N GLY A 71 1.36 -2.82 -13.57
CA GLY A 71 2.77 -2.61 -13.28
C GLY A 71 3.48 -3.83 -12.70
N ILE A 72 2.75 -4.90 -12.38
CA ILE A 72 3.31 -6.12 -11.82
C ILE A 72 3.14 -7.25 -12.83
N PRO A 73 4.10 -7.44 -13.75
CA PRO A 73 3.87 -8.34 -14.88
C PRO A 73 3.77 -9.82 -14.49
N THR A 74 4.63 -10.35 -13.62
CA THR A 74 4.66 -11.79 -13.39
C THR A 74 5.15 -12.14 -11.99
N TYR A 75 4.73 -11.41 -10.98
CA TYR A 75 5.15 -11.73 -9.62
C TYR A 75 4.32 -12.85 -9.03
N GLY A 76 4.98 -13.77 -8.33
CA GLY A 76 4.30 -14.86 -7.68
C GLY A 76 3.63 -14.43 -6.39
N ASN A 77 2.58 -15.13 -6.04
CA ASN A 77 1.89 -14.98 -4.76
C ASN A 77 1.45 -13.54 -4.45
N LEU A 78 0.88 -12.88 -5.46
CA LEU A 78 0.37 -11.53 -5.27
C LEU A 78 -0.83 -11.54 -4.32
N ILE A 79 -0.73 -10.72 -3.27
CA ILE A 79 -1.81 -10.49 -2.32
C ILE A 79 -2.18 -9.01 -2.40
N VAL A 80 -3.46 -8.73 -2.61
CA VAL A 80 -4.00 -7.37 -2.64
C VAL A 80 -5.24 -7.36 -1.78
N ARG A 81 -5.24 -6.56 -0.71
CA ARG A 81 -6.37 -6.52 0.23
C ARG A 81 -6.68 -5.08 0.60
N LEU A 82 -7.97 -4.78 0.61
CA LEU A 82 -8.47 -3.49 1.09
C LEU A 82 -9.02 -3.66 2.50
N TYR A 83 -8.78 -2.67 3.33
CA TYR A 83 -9.20 -2.66 4.72
C TYR A 83 -9.93 -1.37 5.03
N ASP A 84 -11.03 -1.49 5.78
CA ASP A 84 -11.81 -0.36 6.24
C ASP A 84 -11.16 0.24 7.48
N GLY A 85 -10.71 1.49 7.37
CA GLY A 85 -10.06 2.17 8.48
C GLY A 85 -11.04 2.71 9.52
N GLU A 86 -12.29 3.01 9.12
CA GLU A 86 -13.24 3.63 10.05
C GLU A 86 -13.69 2.69 11.16
N ILE A 87 -14.03 1.48 10.80
CA ILE A 87 -14.58 0.53 11.77
C ILE A 87 -13.60 0.18 12.87
N VAL A 88 -12.30 0.31 12.60
CA VAL A 88 -11.25 -0.03 13.56
C VAL A 88 -10.57 1.20 14.16
N ALA A 89 -11.09 2.39 13.89
CA ALA A 89 -10.41 3.63 14.26
C ALA A 89 -10.20 3.78 15.77
N THR A 90 -11.23 3.56 16.56
CA THR A 90 -11.13 3.70 18.02
C THR A 90 -10.12 2.71 18.60
N ALA A 91 -10.20 1.46 18.18
CA ALA A 91 -9.29 0.43 18.66
C ALA A 91 -7.85 0.73 18.27
N SER A 92 -7.65 1.23 17.04
CA SER A 92 -6.31 1.55 16.54
C SER A 92 -5.70 2.75 17.27
N LYS A 93 -6.50 3.75 17.58
CA LYS A 93 -6.04 4.90 18.37
C LYS A 93 -5.59 4.47 19.77
N ASP A 94 -6.34 3.55 20.38
CA ASP A 94 -5.99 3.01 21.68
C ASP A 94 -4.64 2.30 21.64
N MET A 95 -4.30 1.71 20.50
CA MET A 95 -3.03 1.02 20.28
C MET A 95 -1.92 1.94 19.73
N ASN A 96 -2.17 3.25 19.75
CA ASN A 96 -1.19 4.25 19.30
C ASN A 96 -0.79 4.11 17.83
N SER A 97 -1.72 3.72 16.98
CA SER A 97 -1.44 3.62 15.55
C SER A 97 -1.11 4.99 14.97
N PRO A 98 -0.01 5.12 14.20
CA PRO A 98 0.35 6.39 13.58
C PRO A 98 -0.62 6.83 12.48
N TYR A 99 -1.46 5.92 12.01
CA TYR A 99 -2.41 6.22 10.95
C TYR A 99 -3.74 6.77 11.45
N PHE A 100 -3.91 6.84 12.77
CA PHE A 100 -5.12 7.34 13.41
C PHE A 100 -4.73 8.40 14.41
N THR A 101 -4.51 9.60 13.92
CA THR A 101 -4.11 10.72 14.78
C THR A 101 -5.30 11.17 15.61
N LYS A 102 -5.01 11.59 16.83
CA LYS A 102 -6.02 12.21 17.66
C LYS A 102 -6.18 13.64 17.19
N ALA A 103 -7.39 13.98 16.84
CA ALA A 103 -7.70 15.34 16.46
C ALA A 103 -7.68 16.24 17.69
#